data_c2af04af2b4610c079b90c5de9a00c96
#
_entry.id   c2af04af2b4610c079b90c5de9a00c96
#
_cell.length_a   1.000
_cell.length_b   1.000
_cell.length_c   1.000
_cell.angle_alpha   90.00
_cell.angle_beta   90.00
_cell.angle_gamma   90.00
#
_symmetry.space_group_name_H-M   'P 1'
#
loop_
_entity.id
_entity.type
_entity.pdbx_description
1 polymer ?
#
loop_
_entity_poly.entity_id
_entity_poly.type
_entity_poly.pdbx_seq_one_letter_code
_entity_poly.pdbx_strand_id
1 'polypeptide(L)'
;MSVQLLNTTEEEAAFLIEIDAKTFEKALIEEYNKETKTQEKKPNAAFLSNVAILKQYSGLQRITDKAIGKLMPSYYQNAIDQLGLHPMSFPKFVPRMIEPGQPCVIEVQVIIEPRIELKKYEGLQAAYTPVVVTDLDIAKQIKGLRKQHDNDDAKLLEKYPFDTIEALQEEMRNSLNSMAEEKTADNIKDAVINKLIEENPLEVREEIIEQQVMVEINQLSKQMGPKFLDSYLKSSGKTLTELKKEVRPQAEKTVKKNLL
;
A
#
# COMPACT_ATOMS: atom_id res chain seq x y z
N MET A 1 21.51 7.17 16.50
CA MET A 1 21.27 6.55 15.19
C MET A 1 22.38 6.98 14.27
N SER A 2 23.02 6.06 13.59
CA SER A 2 23.87 6.35 12.43
C SER A 2 23.37 5.56 11.23
N VAL A 3 23.54 6.16 10.04
CA VAL A 3 23.20 5.54 8.75
C VAL A 3 24.42 5.60 7.88
N GLN A 4 24.81 4.47 7.30
CA GLN A 4 25.97 4.38 6.42
C GLN A 4 25.56 3.72 5.10
N LEU A 5 25.68 4.44 4.00
CA LEU A 5 25.49 3.88 2.67
C LEU A 5 26.64 2.92 2.36
N LEU A 6 26.30 1.68 2.00
CA LEU A 6 27.30 0.66 1.62
C LEU A 6 27.52 0.65 0.11
N ASN A 7 26.42 0.62 -0.63
CA ASN A 7 26.43 0.57 -2.08
C ASN A 7 25.11 1.16 -2.62
N THR A 8 25.19 1.78 -3.77
CA THR A 8 24.03 2.20 -4.55
C THR A 8 24.31 1.99 -6.03
N THR A 9 23.35 1.44 -6.72
CA THR A 9 23.30 1.32 -8.17
C THR A 9 22.12 2.17 -8.70
N GLU A 10 21.83 2.09 -9.98
CA GLU A 10 20.67 2.77 -10.57
C GLU A 10 19.32 2.19 -10.08
N GLU A 11 19.33 0.94 -9.58
CA GLU A 11 18.10 0.23 -9.22
C GLU A 11 18.10 -0.31 -7.78
N GLU A 12 19.23 -0.33 -7.09
CA GLU A 12 19.36 -0.91 -5.75
C GLU A 12 20.18 -0.03 -4.82
N ALA A 13 19.81 -0.02 -3.56
CA ALA A 13 20.60 0.56 -2.50
C ALA A 13 20.76 -0.43 -1.34
N ALA A 14 21.98 -0.48 -0.78
CA ALA A 14 22.28 -1.18 0.44
C ALA A 14 22.94 -0.23 1.44
N PHE A 15 22.45 -0.22 2.66
CA PHE A 15 22.92 0.66 3.72
C PHE A 15 22.81 0.00 5.11
N LEU A 16 23.61 0.48 6.06
CA LEU A 16 23.53 0.06 7.45
C LEU A 16 22.72 1.06 8.26
N ILE A 17 21.89 0.52 9.14
CA ILE A 17 21.24 1.26 10.22
C ILE A 17 21.87 0.78 11.52
N GLU A 18 22.45 1.70 12.28
CA GLU A 18 22.97 1.44 13.62
C GLU A 18 22.05 2.10 14.66
N ILE A 19 21.54 1.28 15.55
CA ILE A 19 20.76 1.67 16.72
C ILE A 19 21.69 1.60 17.92
N ASP A 20 21.79 2.70 18.67
CA ASP A 20 22.68 2.74 19.83
C ASP A 20 22.29 1.69 20.89
N ALA A 21 23.32 1.20 21.61
CA ALA A 21 23.16 0.10 22.57
C ALA A 21 22.10 0.38 23.64
N LYS A 22 21.98 1.63 24.12
CA LYS A 22 21.01 2.00 25.17
C LYS A 22 19.57 1.92 24.67
N THR A 23 19.32 2.41 23.46
CA THR A 23 17.98 2.36 22.84
C THR A 23 17.59 0.92 22.54
N PHE A 24 18.50 0.13 22.00
CA PHE A 24 18.26 -1.28 21.74
C PHE A 24 18.02 -2.09 23.02
N GLU A 25 18.85 -1.91 24.04
CA GLU A 25 18.69 -2.54 25.37
C GLU A 25 17.33 -2.20 25.98
N LYS A 26 16.93 -0.91 25.94
CA LYS A 26 15.62 -0.48 26.44
C LYS A 26 14.47 -1.22 25.74
N ALA A 27 14.53 -1.36 24.41
CA ALA A 27 13.52 -2.07 23.65
C ALA A 27 13.47 -3.57 24.00
N LEU A 28 14.64 -4.20 24.18
CA LEU A 28 14.73 -5.60 24.62
C LEU A 28 14.11 -5.80 26.00
N ILE A 29 14.39 -4.90 26.96
CA ILE A 29 13.81 -4.96 28.32
C ILE A 29 12.30 -4.77 28.29
N GLU A 30 11.79 -3.85 27.47
CA GLU A 30 10.35 -3.66 27.31
C GLU A 30 9.65 -4.94 26.82
N GLU A 31 10.22 -5.60 25.82
CA GLU A 31 9.65 -6.85 25.29
C GLU A 31 9.84 -8.04 26.26
N TYR A 32 10.96 -8.12 26.96
CA TYR A 32 11.19 -9.08 28.03
C TYR A 32 10.12 -8.96 29.15
N ASN A 33 9.88 -7.74 29.63
CA ASN A 33 8.89 -7.50 30.69
C ASN A 33 7.47 -7.85 30.24
N LYS A 34 7.11 -7.57 29.00
CA LYS A 34 5.81 -7.96 28.44
C LYS A 34 5.64 -9.47 28.37
N GLU A 35 6.69 -10.17 27.96
CA GLU A 35 6.64 -11.61 27.76
C GLU A 35 6.64 -12.38 29.07
N THR A 36 7.43 -11.93 30.04
CA THR A 36 7.52 -12.59 31.36
C THR A 36 6.43 -12.16 32.33
N LYS A 37 5.54 -11.22 31.93
CA LYS A 37 4.51 -10.62 32.79
C LYS A 37 5.10 -10.03 34.09
N THR A 38 6.36 -9.67 34.09
CA THR A 38 7.09 -9.18 35.27
C THR A 38 6.83 -7.69 35.41
N GLN A 39 5.57 -7.28 35.73
CA GLN A 39 5.28 -5.88 36.06
C GLN A 39 5.66 -5.48 37.49
N GLU A 40 6.03 -6.40 38.38
CA GLU A 40 6.13 -6.12 39.80
C GLU A 40 7.46 -6.36 40.50
N LYS A 41 8.48 -6.85 39.84
CA LYS A 41 9.82 -6.80 40.47
C LYS A 41 10.82 -6.25 39.47
N LYS A 42 11.17 -4.97 39.64
CA LYS A 42 12.51 -4.52 39.23
C LYS A 42 13.44 -5.62 39.66
N PRO A 43 14.16 -6.33 38.76
CA PRO A 43 15.19 -7.26 39.23
C PRO A 43 16.04 -6.45 40.19
N ASN A 44 16.26 -7.00 41.36
CA ASN A 44 17.04 -6.32 42.40
C ASN A 44 18.33 -5.85 41.73
N ALA A 45 18.43 -4.54 41.49
CA ALA A 45 19.45 -3.86 40.68
C ALA A 45 20.88 -4.04 41.23
N ALA A 46 21.05 -4.90 42.21
CA ALA A 46 22.30 -5.10 42.95
C ALA A 46 23.19 -6.22 42.39
N PHE A 47 22.70 -7.13 41.52
CA PHE A 47 23.51 -8.32 41.23
C PHE A 47 23.75 -8.68 39.76
N LEU A 48 22.89 -8.29 38.80
CA LEU A 48 23.14 -8.55 37.39
C LEU A 48 22.75 -7.33 36.56
N SER A 49 23.62 -6.92 35.65
CA SER A 49 23.25 -5.93 34.65
C SER A 49 22.08 -6.47 33.79
N ASN A 50 21.21 -5.59 33.29
CA ASN A 50 20.11 -5.97 32.37
C ASN A 50 20.61 -6.82 31.22
N VAL A 51 21.81 -6.55 30.72
CA VAL A 51 22.49 -7.30 29.67
C VAL A 51 22.72 -8.76 30.06
N ALA A 52 23.15 -9.03 31.31
CA ALA A 52 23.40 -10.41 31.77
C ALA A 52 22.10 -11.21 31.89
N ILE A 53 21.00 -10.57 32.34
CA ILE A 53 19.67 -11.20 32.41
C ILE A 53 19.18 -11.54 30.99
N LEU A 54 19.31 -10.60 30.04
CA LEU A 54 18.90 -10.80 28.67
C LEU A 54 19.67 -11.92 27.97
N LYS A 55 21.01 -11.97 28.17
CA LYS A 55 21.86 -13.01 27.58
C LYS A 55 21.54 -14.43 28.08
N GLN A 56 21.00 -14.57 29.27
CA GLN A 56 20.63 -15.86 29.85
C GLN A 56 19.18 -16.24 29.55
N TYR A 57 18.39 -15.36 28.95
CA TYR A 57 17.00 -15.61 28.67
C TYR A 57 16.83 -16.53 27.46
N SER A 58 16.16 -17.67 27.65
CA SER A 58 15.92 -18.65 26.58
C SER A 58 15.05 -18.13 25.44
N GLY A 59 14.26 -17.09 25.67
CA GLY A 59 13.41 -16.40 24.67
C GLY A 59 14.09 -15.20 24.02
N LEU A 60 15.41 -15.01 24.16
CA LEU A 60 16.14 -13.84 23.67
C LEU A 60 15.86 -13.55 22.19
N GLN A 61 15.93 -14.58 21.34
CA GLN A 61 15.68 -14.40 19.90
C GLN A 61 14.30 -13.78 19.64
N ARG A 62 13.27 -14.30 20.30
CA ARG A 62 11.89 -13.83 20.11
C ARG A 62 11.66 -12.39 20.57
N ILE A 63 12.23 -12.00 21.72
CA ILE A 63 12.14 -10.59 22.17
C ILE A 63 12.98 -9.67 21.30
N THR A 64 14.09 -10.15 20.76
CA THR A 64 14.93 -9.43 19.79
C THR A 64 14.17 -9.14 18.50
N ASP A 65 13.52 -10.15 17.92
CA ASP A 65 12.72 -9.97 16.70
C ASP A 65 11.58 -8.97 16.91
N LYS A 66 10.92 -9.01 18.07
CA LYS A 66 9.87 -8.05 18.44
C LYS A 66 10.43 -6.64 18.64
N ALA A 67 11.57 -6.50 19.32
CA ALA A 67 12.20 -5.21 19.56
C ALA A 67 12.65 -4.56 18.23
N ILE A 68 13.29 -5.32 17.36
CA ILE A 68 13.67 -4.90 16.01
C ILE A 68 12.43 -4.51 15.22
N GLY A 69 11.40 -5.36 15.16
CA GLY A 69 10.15 -5.07 14.46
C GLY A 69 9.45 -3.80 14.91
N LYS A 70 9.61 -3.41 16.20
CA LYS A 70 9.08 -2.17 16.75
C LYS A 70 9.93 -0.93 16.39
N LEU A 71 11.25 -1.07 16.37
CA LEU A 71 12.17 0.04 16.12
C LEU A 71 12.34 0.32 14.63
N MET A 72 12.45 -0.73 13.81
CA MET A 72 12.81 -0.63 12.39
C MET A 72 11.96 0.31 11.55
N PRO A 73 10.60 0.39 11.68
CA PRO A 73 9.82 1.28 10.84
C PRO A 73 10.26 2.74 10.92
N SER A 74 10.51 3.26 12.13
CA SER A 74 10.95 4.65 12.32
C SER A 74 12.40 4.87 11.91
N TYR A 75 13.27 3.92 12.20
CA TYR A 75 14.69 3.98 11.82
C TYR A 75 14.88 3.87 10.31
N TYR A 76 14.13 3.00 9.65
CA TYR A 76 14.13 2.87 8.20
C TYR A 76 13.66 4.14 7.51
N GLN A 77 12.52 4.70 7.95
CA GLN A 77 12.01 5.95 7.36
C GLN A 77 13.03 7.08 7.48
N ASN A 78 13.61 7.27 8.66
CA ASN A 78 14.64 8.27 8.87
C ASN A 78 15.90 8.03 8.00
N ALA A 79 16.28 6.76 7.78
CA ALA A 79 17.40 6.42 6.92
C ALA A 79 17.13 6.76 5.45
N ILE A 80 15.93 6.42 4.95
CA ILE A 80 15.48 6.76 3.60
C ILE A 80 15.49 8.27 3.37
N ASP A 81 14.94 9.03 4.32
CA ASP A 81 14.88 10.50 4.26
C ASP A 81 16.29 11.12 4.24
N GLN A 82 17.22 10.62 5.10
CA GLN A 82 18.61 11.08 5.16
C GLN A 82 19.40 10.77 3.89
N LEU A 83 19.14 9.61 3.26
CA LEU A 83 19.83 9.19 2.05
C LEU A 83 19.18 9.73 0.77
N GLY A 84 18.00 10.33 0.86
CA GLY A 84 17.23 10.82 -0.30
C GLY A 84 16.83 9.70 -1.26
N LEU A 85 16.55 8.50 -0.73
CA LEU A 85 16.19 7.34 -1.54
C LEU A 85 14.67 7.26 -1.75
N HIS A 86 14.27 6.75 -2.91
CA HIS A 86 12.87 6.47 -3.25
C HIS A 86 12.67 4.96 -3.41
N PRO A 87 12.32 4.24 -2.31
CA PRO A 87 12.18 2.79 -2.36
C PRO A 87 10.92 2.37 -3.11
N MET A 88 11.07 1.39 -4.00
CA MET A 88 9.99 0.76 -4.76
C MET A 88 9.62 -0.63 -4.24
N SER A 89 10.47 -1.21 -3.39
CA SER A 89 10.22 -2.53 -2.82
C SER A 89 10.16 -2.48 -1.29
N PHE A 90 9.59 -3.52 -0.69
CA PHE A 90 9.77 -3.74 0.73
C PHE A 90 11.26 -3.98 1.04
N PRO A 91 11.80 -3.38 2.11
CA PRO A 91 13.18 -3.56 2.47
C PRO A 91 13.44 -4.99 2.95
N LYS A 92 14.59 -5.52 2.57
CA LYS A 92 15.13 -6.74 3.14
C LYS A 92 16.10 -6.38 4.26
N PHE A 93 15.78 -6.81 5.48
CA PHE A 93 16.61 -6.59 6.66
C PHE A 93 17.53 -7.77 6.89
N VAL A 94 18.83 -7.52 6.94
CA VAL A 94 19.86 -8.53 7.21
C VAL A 94 20.58 -8.14 8.51
N PRO A 95 20.32 -8.85 9.62
CA PRO A 95 21.00 -8.58 10.88
C PRO A 95 22.53 -8.77 10.75
N ARG A 96 23.30 -7.80 11.21
CA ARG A 96 24.78 -7.87 11.24
C ARG A 96 25.30 -7.98 12.67
N MET A 97 24.72 -7.23 13.59
CA MET A 97 25.04 -7.26 15.02
C MET A 97 23.77 -7.02 15.82
N ILE A 98 23.38 -7.97 16.66
CA ILE A 98 22.11 -7.92 17.44
C ILE A 98 22.30 -8.43 18.87
N GLU A 99 23.45 -8.18 19.49
CA GLU A 99 23.74 -8.65 20.83
C GLU A 99 23.33 -7.65 21.90
N PRO A 100 22.73 -8.09 23.04
CA PRO A 100 22.44 -7.22 24.18
C PRO A 100 23.73 -6.55 24.70
N GLY A 101 23.63 -5.23 24.93
CA GLY A 101 24.74 -4.42 25.40
C GLY A 101 25.68 -3.90 24.29
N GLN A 102 25.42 -4.25 23.04
CA GLN A 102 26.10 -3.73 21.87
C GLN A 102 25.12 -2.92 21.01
N PRO A 103 25.62 -2.01 20.14
CA PRO A 103 24.79 -1.38 19.13
C PRO A 103 24.13 -2.44 18.24
N CYS A 104 22.86 -2.24 17.90
CA CYS A 104 22.19 -3.11 16.93
C CYS A 104 22.47 -2.59 15.52
N VAL A 105 23.10 -3.42 14.68
CA VAL A 105 23.44 -3.07 13.29
C VAL A 105 22.68 -3.97 12.34
N ILE A 106 21.90 -3.35 11.46
CA ILE A 106 21.09 -4.03 10.47
C ILE A 106 21.43 -3.47 9.09
N GLU A 107 21.77 -4.36 8.18
CA GLU A 107 21.88 -4.04 6.77
C GLU A 107 20.49 -4.05 6.13
N VAL A 108 20.22 -3.03 5.36
CA VAL A 108 18.98 -2.87 4.60
C VAL A 108 19.34 -2.94 3.12
N GLN A 109 18.62 -3.79 2.41
CA GLN A 109 18.68 -3.89 0.95
C GLN A 109 17.31 -3.53 0.39
N VAL A 110 17.27 -2.63 -0.58
CA VAL A 110 16.02 -2.14 -1.15
C VAL A 110 16.20 -1.81 -2.64
N ILE A 111 15.16 -2.10 -3.42
CA ILE A 111 15.08 -1.63 -4.81
C ILE A 111 14.60 -0.18 -4.77
N ILE A 112 15.31 0.67 -5.46
CA ILE A 112 15.01 2.11 -5.57
C ILE A 112 14.46 2.42 -6.96
N GLU A 113 13.82 3.57 -7.07
CA GLU A 113 13.25 4.07 -8.32
C GLU A 113 14.37 4.28 -9.36
N PRO A 114 14.30 3.61 -10.52
CA PRO A 114 15.26 3.80 -11.59
C PRO A 114 15.10 5.17 -12.23
N ARG A 115 16.17 5.73 -12.74
CA ARG A 115 16.08 6.93 -13.59
C ARG A 115 15.52 6.55 -14.94
N ILE A 116 14.31 7.03 -15.24
CA ILE A 116 13.66 6.78 -16.51
C ILE A 116 13.85 7.98 -17.43
N GLU A 117 14.41 7.74 -18.62
CA GLU A 117 14.47 8.72 -19.69
C GLU A 117 13.36 8.40 -20.70
N LEU A 118 12.35 9.28 -20.76
CA LEU A 118 11.28 9.17 -21.73
C LEU A 118 11.79 9.55 -23.12
N LYS A 119 11.68 8.62 -24.08
CA LYS A 119 12.09 8.83 -25.47
C LYS A 119 11.05 9.63 -26.25
N LYS A 120 9.77 9.42 -25.95
CA LYS A 120 8.66 10.06 -26.65
C LYS A 120 7.53 10.36 -25.68
N TYR A 121 7.33 11.63 -25.36
CA TYR A 121 6.29 12.10 -24.45
C TYR A 121 5.46 13.24 -25.02
N GLU A 122 5.87 13.83 -26.16
CA GLU A 122 5.14 14.90 -26.84
C GLU A 122 4.44 14.37 -28.10
N GLY A 123 3.31 14.99 -28.46
CA GLY A 123 2.57 14.67 -29.67
C GLY A 123 1.90 13.28 -29.66
N LEU A 124 1.69 12.69 -28.47
CA LEU A 124 1.01 11.41 -28.32
C LEU A 124 -0.45 11.53 -28.76
N GLN A 125 -0.89 10.61 -29.60
CA GLN A 125 -2.30 10.47 -29.99
C GLN A 125 -2.87 9.25 -29.29
N ALA A 126 -3.82 9.47 -28.38
CA ALA A 126 -4.50 8.40 -27.64
C ALA A 126 -5.99 8.40 -27.97
N ALA A 127 -6.50 7.24 -28.36
CA ALA A 127 -7.94 7.05 -28.52
C ALA A 127 -8.58 6.83 -27.14
N TYR A 128 -9.67 7.53 -26.88
CA TYR A 128 -10.45 7.38 -25.66
C TYR A 128 -11.93 7.21 -25.97
N THR A 129 -12.69 6.65 -25.03
CA THR A 129 -14.14 6.52 -25.15
C THR A 129 -14.81 7.51 -24.20
N PRO A 130 -15.57 8.51 -24.73
CA PRO A 130 -16.33 9.41 -23.87
C PRO A 130 -17.47 8.68 -23.18
N VAL A 131 -17.78 9.08 -21.96
CA VAL A 131 -18.97 8.62 -21.26
C VAL A 131 -20.12 9.55 -21.61
N VAL A 132 -21.18 9.00 -22.22
CA VAL A 132 -22.35 9.79 -22.64
C VAL A 132 -23.54 9.36 -21.80
N VAL A 133 -24.21 10.33 -21.19
CA VAL A 133 -25.46 10.12 -20.46
C VAL A 133 -26.62 10.15 -21.42
N THR A 134 -27.43 9.11 -21.40
CA THR A 134 -28.63 9.00 -22.24
C THR A 134 -29.91 9.23 -21.41
N ASP A 135 -31.00 9.58 -22.08
CA ASP A 135 -32.32 9.69 -21.42
C ASP A 135 -32.74 8.35 -20.79
N LEU A 136 -32.29 7.23 -21.36
CA LEU A 136 -32.51 5.91 -20.78
C LEU A 136 -31.81 5.73 -19.42
N ASP A 137 -30.66 6.32 -19.24
CA ASP A 137 -29.92 6.22 -17.97
C ASP A 137 -30.62 7.04 -16.89
N ILE A 138 -31.12 8.25 -17.24
CA ILE A 138 -31.91 9.07 -16.34
C ILE A 138 -33.19 8.34 -15.98
N ALA A 139 -33.90 7.78 -16.95
CA ALA A 139 -35.14 7.04 -16.73
C ALA A 139 -34.93 5.81 -15.82
N LYS A 140 -33.81 5.09 -15.99
CA LYS A 140 -33.43 3.98 -15.09
C LYS A 140 -33.21 4.44 -13.66
N GLN A 141 -32.51 5.56 -13.46
CA GLN A 141 -32.24 6.11 -12.13
C GLN A 141 -33.57 6.53 -11.44
N ILE A 142 -34.41 7.29 -12.13
CA ILE A 142 -35.73 7.68 -11.60
C ILE A 142 -36.57 6.45 -11.28
N LYS A 143 -36.57 5.44 -12.16
CA LYS A 143 -37.29 4.19 -11.91
C LYS A 143 -36.74 3.46 -10.66
N GLY A 144 -35.41 3.50 -10.45
CA GLY A 144 -34.75 2.95 -9.26
C GLY A 144 -35.23 3.66 -8.00
N LEU A 145 -35.23 4.99 -8.01
CA LEU A 145 -35.74 5.82 -6.89
C LEU A 145 -37.22 5.59 -6.61
N ARG A 146 -38.07 5.56 -7.63
CA ARG A 146 -39.48 5.24 -7.48
C ARG A 146 -39.72 3.92 -6.77
N LYS A 147 -39.00 2.89 -7.13
CA LYS A 147 -39.09 1.56 -6.47
C LYS A 147 -38.76 1.61 -4.99
N GLN A 148 -37.83 2.47 -4.57
CA GLN A 148 -37.46 2.64 -3.16
C GLN A 148 -38.51 3.42 -2.36
N HIS A 149 -39.45 4.11 -3.04
CA HIS A 149 -40.54 4.92 -2.46
C HIS A 149 -41.92 4.44 -2.90
N ASP A 150 -42.15 3.13 -2.90
CA ASP A 150 -43.42 2.46 -3.19
C ASP A 150 -44.04 2.81 -4.57
N ASN A 151 -43.22 3.29 -5.52
CA ASN A 151 -43.63 3.87 -6.81
C ASN A 151 -44.57 5.09 -6.68
N ASP A 152 -44.48 5.82 -5.57
CA ASP A 152 -45.28 7.02 -5.26
C ASP A 152 -44.38 8.27 -5.43
N ASP A 153 -44.71 9.09 -6.42
CA ASP A 153 -43.98 10.31 -6.74
C ASP A 153 -44.07 11.38 -5.63
N ALA A 154 -45.17 11.42 -4.88
CA ALA A 154 -45.28 12.35 -3.75
C ALA A 154 -44.33 11.97 -2.61
N LYS A 155 -44.28 10.69 -2.25
CA LYS A 155 -43.30 10.17 -1.26
C LYS A 155 -41.84 10.33 -1.71
N LEU A 156 -41.57 10.20 -3.00
CA LEU A 156 -40.26 10.42 -3.56
C LEU A 156 -39.87 11.89 -3.40
N LEU A 157 -40.72 12.84 -3.77
CA LEU A 157 -40.47 14.28 -3.67
C LEU A 157 -40.33 14.78 -2.22
N GLU A 158 -41.00 14.16 -1.24
CA GLU A 158 -40.80 14.48 0.18
C GLU A 158 -39.34 14.28 0.67
N LYS A 159 -38.57 13.44 -0.02
CA LYS A 159 -37.15 13.14 0.35
C LYS A 159 -36.13 14.03 -0.32
N TYR A 160 -36.53 14.76 -1.36
CA TYR A 160 -35.65 15.58 -2.16
C TYR A 160 -36.15 17.03 -2.19
N PRO A 161 -35.27 18.03 -2.28
CA PRO A 161 -35.64 19.45 -2.26
C PRO A 161 -36.16 19.91 -3.62
N PHE A 162 -37.10 19.17 -4.23
CA PHE A 162 -37.69 19.46 -5.54
C PHE A 162 -39.19 19.36 -5.49
N ASP A 163 -39.88 20.32 -6.14
CA ASP A 163 -41.33 20.39 -6.16
C ASP A 163 -41.98 19.50 -7.22
N THR A 164 -41.20 19.09 -8.24
CA THR A 164 -41.69 18.27 -9.36
C THR A 164 -40.72 17.18 -9.75
N ILE A 165 -41.23 16.12 -10.38
CA ILE A 165 -40.42 15.04 -10.92
C ILE A 165 -39.50 15.53 -12.05
N GLU A 166 -39.97 16.49 -12.85
CA GLU A 166 -39.19 17.09 -13.94
C GLU A 166 -37.97 17.84 -13.38
N ALA A 167 -38.14 18.59 -12.29
CA ALA A 167 -37.03 19.28 -11.61
C ALA A 167 -36.00 18.26 -11.04
N LEU A 168 -36.49 17.18 -10.44
CA LEU A 168 -35.60 16.08 -9.98
C LEU A 168 -34.89 15.42 -11.15
N GLN A 169 -35.54 15.18 -12.29
CA GLN A 169 -34.94 14.61 -13.49
C GLN A 169 -33.84 15.51 -14.05
N GLU A 170 -34.09 16.82 -14.09
CA GLU A 170 -33.09 17.77 -14.59
C GLU A 170 -31.87 17.84 -13.69
N GLU A 171 -32.04 17.83 -12.38
CA GLU A 171 -30.93 17.76 -11.43
C GLU A 171 -30.15 16.47 -11.57
N MET A 172 -30.83 15.33 -11.73
CA MET A 172 -30.16 14.04 -12.00
C MET A 172 -29.41 14.06 -13.32
N ARG A 173 -29.95 14.69 -14.36
CA ARG A 173 -29.24 14.88 -15.64
C ARG A 173 -27.97 15.66 -15.44
N ASN A 174 -28.03 16.78 -14.71
CA ASN A 174 -26.87 17.61 -14.42
C ASN A 174 -25.81 16.84 -13.62
N SER A 175 -26.23 16.15 -12.57
CA SER A 175 -25.36 15.31 -11.75
C SER A 175 -24.71 14.18 -12.55
N LEU A 176 -25.48 13.44 -13.36
CA LEU A 176 -24.95 12.38 -14.20
C LEU A 176 -24.00 12.90 -15.28
N ASN A 177 -24.30 14.05 -15.89
CA ASN A 177 -23.41 14.69 -16.85
C ASN A 177 -22.09 15.10 -16.22
N SER A 178 -22.10 15.71 -15.03
CA SER A 178 -20.89 16.06 -14.28
C SER A 178 -20.04 14.82 -13.98
N MET A 179 -20.67 13.73 -13.53
CA MET A 179 -19.97 12.45 -13.29
C MET A 179 -19.43 11.85 -14.61
N ALA A 180 -20.14 11.99 -15.71
CA ALA A 180 -19.71 11.51 -17.02
C ALA A 180 -18.54 12.30 -17.58
N GLU A 181 -18.51 13.62 -17.36
CA GLU A 181 -17.39 14.50 -17.72
C GLU A 181 -16.14 14.14 -16.91
N GLU A 182 -16.26 13.95 -15.59
CA GLU A 182 -15.16 13.52 -14.72
C GLU A 182 -14.63 12.16 -15.16
N LYS A 183 -15.49 11.19 -15.40
CA LYS A 183 -15.11 9.87 -15.86
C LYS A 183 -14.49 9.88 -17.27
N THR A 184 -14.95 10.78 -18.13
CA THR A 184 -14.35 10.98 -19.46
C THR A 184 -12.95 11.57 -19.33
N ALA A 185 -12.74 12.53 -18.43
CA ALA A 185 -11.42 13.09 -18.14
C ALA A 185 -10.45 12.02 -17.63
N ASP A 186 -10.93 11.11 -16.77
CA ASP A 186 -10.12 9.99 -16.30
C ASP A 186 -9.81 8.99 -17.41
N ASN A 187 -10.78 8.69 -18.30
CA ASN A 187 -10.55 7.85 -19.47
C ASN A 187 -9.47 8.46 -20.40
N ILE A 188 -9.48 9.78 -20.57
CA ILE A 188 -8.45 10.49 -21.34
C ILE A 188 -7.08 10.35 -20.69
N LYS A 189 -6.98 10.60 -19.38
CA LYS A 189 -5.72 10.43 -18.63
C LYS A 189 -5.17 9.00 -18.78
N ASP A 190 -6.03 8.01 -18.57
CA ASP A 190 -5.64 6.62 -18.69
C ASP A 190 -5.23 6.24 -20.12
N ALA A 191 -5.91 6.76 -21.15
CA ALA A 191 -5.55 6.54 -22.54
C ALA A 191 -4.18 7.15 -22.88
N VAL A 192 -3.91 8.38 -22.41
CA VAL A 192 -2.61 9.05 -22.61
C VAL A 192 -1.50 8.29 -21.90
N ILE A 193 -1.71 7.88 -20.63
CA ILE A 193 -0.71 7.10 -19.87
C ILE A 193 -0.44 5.76 -20.54
N ASN A 194 -1.47 5.06 -21.01
CA ASN A 194 -1.29 3.81 -21.72
C ASN A 194 -0.46 4.02 -22.99
N LYS A 195 -0.75 5.08 -23.75
CA LYS A 195 0.01 5.41 -24.95
C LYS A 195 1.46 5.78 -24.62
N LEU A 196 1.69 6.48 -23.51
CA LEU A 196 3.04 6.79 -23.05
C LEU A 196 3.83 5.52 -22.71
N ILE A 197 3.21 4.55 -22.02
CA ILE A 197 3.81 3.25 -21.70
C ILE A 197 4.14 2.46 -22.98
N GLU A 198 3.25 2.46 -23.98
CA GLU A 198 3.47 1.80 -25.26
C GLU A 198 4.66 2.37 -26.03
N GLU A 199 4.79 3.70 -26.05
CA GLU A 199 5.86 4.39 -26.78
C GLU A 199 7.21 4.39 -26.03
N ASN A 200 7.18 4.09 -24.71
CA ASN A 200 8.35 4.01 -23.85
C ASN A 200 8.34 2.67 -23.11
N PRO A 201 8.76 1.56 -23.76
CA PRO A 201 8.82 0.27 -23.10
C PRO A 201 9.75 0.32 -21.88
N LEU A 202 9.18 0.01 -20.71
CA LEU A 202 9.88 -0.06 -19.43
C LEU A 202 10.03 -1.51 -19.01
N GLU A 203 11.26 -1.92 -18.71
CA GLU A 203 11.54 -3.17 -18.03
C GLU A 203 11.37 -2.95 -16.53
N VAL A 204 10.46 -3.70 -15.93
CA VAL A 204 10.19 -3.64 -14.51
C VAL A 204 10.63 -4.96 -13.88
N ARG A 205 11.33 -4.87 -12.76
CA ARG A 205 11.80 -6.06 -12.02
C ARG A 205 10.62 -6.89 -11.53
N GLU A 206 10.76 -8.21 -11.64
CA GLU A 206 9.74 -9.17 -11.27
C GLU A 206 9.30 -9.02 -9.80
N GLU A 207 10.24 -8.76 -8.91
CA GLU A 207 9.97 -8.60 -7.48
C GLU A 207 9.02 -7.43 -7.18
N ILE A 208 9.09 -6.34 -7.97
CA ILE A 208 8.21 -5.18 -7.82
C ILE A 208 6.80 -5.52 -8.31
N ILE A 209 6.71 -6.24 -9.45
CA ILE A 209 5.42 -6.69 -10.00
C ILE A 209 4.74 -7.64 -9.02
N GLU A 210 5.47 -8.62 -8.47
CA GLU A 210 4.92 -9.56 -7.49
C GLU A 210 4.42 -8.85 -6.22
N GLN A 211 5.15 -7.86 -5.73
CA GLN A 211 4.71 -7.06 -4.58
C GLN A 211 3.44 -6.28 -4.90
N GLN A 212 3.36 -5.66 -6.08
CA GLN A 212 2.16 -4.93 -6.50
C GLN A 212 0.95 -5.86 -6.65
N VAL A 213 1.14 -7.07 -7.18
CA VAL A 213 0.09 -8.10 -7.23
C VAL A 213 -0.46 -8.39 -5.83
N MET A 214 0.42 -8.52 -4.83
CA MET A 214 -0.02 -8.73 -3.45
C MET A 214 -0.73 -7.53 -2.85
N VAL A 215 -0.29 -6.32 -3.17
CA VAL A 215 -0.96 -5.07 -2.75
C VAL A 215 -2.38 -5.01 -3.32
N GLU A 216 -2.58 -5.28 -4.60
CA GLU A 216 -3.90 -5.25 -5.24
C GLU A 216 -4.83 -6.33 -4.68
N ILE A 217 -4.34 -7.56 -4.47
CA ILE A 217 -5.13 -8.62 -3.83
C ILE A 217 -5.55 -8.23 -2.41
N ASN A 218 -4.65 -7.63 -1.64
CA ASN A 218 -4.95 -7.17 -0.29
C ASN A 218 -5.96 -6.01 -0.28
N GLN A 219 -5.90 -5.09 -1.26
CA GLN A 219 -6.90 -4.03 -1.41
C GLN A 219 -8.27 -4.59 -1.73
N LEU A 220 -8.38 -5.53 -2.67
CA LEU A 220 -9.62 -6.25 -2.97
C LEU A 220 -10.19 -6.93 -1.70
N SER A 221 -9.33 -7.61 -0.95
CA SER A 221 -9.73 -8.26 0.30
C SER A 221 -10.26 -7.29 1.35
N LYS A 222 -9.63 -6.10 1.47
CA LYS A 222 -10.08 -5.05 2.40
C LYS A 222 -11.42 -4.43 1.99
N GLN A 223 -11.63 -4.18 0.69
CA GLN A 223 -12.86 -3.57 0.17
C GLN A 223 -14.07 -4.48 0.31
N MET A 224 -13.88 -5.79 0.15
CA MET A 224 -14.95 -6.78 0.14
C MET A 224 -15.12 -7.52 1.48
N GLY A 225 -14.30 -7.22 2.47
CA GLY A 225 -14.33 -7.78 3.82
C GLY A 225 -13.36 -8.94 4.06
N PRO A 226 -13.04 -9.24 5.34
CA PRO A 226 -11.92 -10.12 5.71
C PRO A 226 -12.08 -11.58 5.28
N LYS A 227 -13.29 -12.02 4.93
CA LYS A 227 -13.56 -13.40 4.44
C LYS A 227 -13.73 -13.47 2.92
N PHE A 228 -13.60 -12.33 2.23
CA PHE A 228 -13.87 -12.28 0.79
C PHE A 228 -12.94 -13.17 -0.01
N LEU A 229 -11.64 -13.08 0.23
CA LEU A 229 -10.64 -13.84 -0.54
C LEU A 229 -10.92 -15.35 -0.48
N ASP A 230 -11.14 -15.87 0.73
CA ASP A 230 -11.44 -17.29 0.93
C ASP A 230 -12.76 -17.70 0.26
N SER A 231 -13.80 -16.86 0.36
CA SER A 231 -15.10 -17.11 -0.25
C SER A 231 -15.03 -17.04 -1.78
N TYR A 232 -14.29 -16.08 -2.32
CA TYR A 232 -14.07 -15.94 -3.75
C TYR A 232 -13.31 -17.14 -4.33
N LEU A 233 -12.21 -17.54 -3.71
CA LEU A 233 -11.43 -18.71 -4.14
C LEU A 233 -12.26 -20.00 -4.11
N LYS A 234 -13.08 -20.19 -3.04
CA LYS A 234 -13.98 -21.34 -2.92
C LYS A 234 -15.09 -21.33 -3.97
N SER A 235 -15.72 -20.18 -4.20
CA SER A 235 -16.84 -20.07 -5.15
C SER A 235 -16.41 -20.13 -6.61
N SER A 236 -15.23 -19.63 -6.94
CA SER A 236 -14.66 -19.64 -8.28
C SER A 236 -13.89 -20.93 -8.61
N GLY A 237 -13.60 -21.77 -7.61
CA GLY A 237 -12.76 -22.94 -7.77
C GLY A 237 -11.30 -22.64 -8.10
N LYS A 238 -10.87 -21.38 -7.91
CA LYS A 238 -9.53 -20.92 -8.25
C LYS A 238 -8.56 -21.02 -7.06
N THR A 239 -7.30 -21.23 -7.38
CA THR A 239 -6.20 -21.13 -6.44
C THR A 239 -5.70 -19.69 -6.31
N LEU A 240 -5.01 -19.38 -5.22
CA LEU A 240 -4.34 -18.08 -5.05
C LEU A 240 -3.33 -17.80 -6.17
N THR A 241 -2.68 -18.83 -6.69
CA THR A 241 -1.72 -18.72 -7.80
C THR A 241 -2.40 -18.30 -9.10
N GLU A 242 -3.59 -18.80 -9.38
CA GLU A 242 -4.37 -18.40 -10.55
C GLU A 242 -4.89 -16.97 -10.41
N LEU A 243 -5.36 -16.57 -9.22
CA LEU A 243 -5.74 -15.19 -8.95
C LEU A 243 -4.56 -14.23 -9.14
N LYS A 244 -3.36 -14.58 -8.66
CA LYS A 244 -2.14 -13.78 -8.90
C LYS A 244 -1.86 -13.59 -10.39
N LYS A 245 -2.02 -14.62 -11.20
CA LYS A 245 -1.83 -14.53 -12.65
C LYS A 245 -2.86 -13.61 -13.31
N GLU A 246 -4.11 -13.62 -12.84
CA GLU A 246 -5.17 -12.73 -13.37
C GLU A 246 -4.93 -11.25 -13.01
N VAL A 247 -4.46 -10.98 -11.79
CA VAL A 247 -4.18 -9.61 -11.31
C VAL A 247 -2.88 -9.06 -11.90
N ARG A 248 -1.92 -9.91 -12.25
CA ARG A 248 -0.58 -9.53 -12.70
C ARG A 248 -0.55 -8.49 -13.83
N PRO A 249 -1.33 -8.58 -14.94
CA PRO A 249 -1.27 -7.59 -16.01
C PRO A 249 -1.65 -6.18 -15.54
N GLN A 250 -2.64 -6.10 -14.63
CA GLN A 250 -3.05 -4.83 -14.04
C GLN A 250 -1.97 -4.29 -13.09
N ALA A 251 -1.40 -5.14 -12.25
CA ALA A 251 -0.31 -4.78 -11.34
C ALA A 251 0.92 -4.24 -12.10
N GLU A 252 1.33 -4.91 -13.18
CA GLU A 252 2.43 -4.45 -14.04
C GLU A 252 2.13 -3.08 -14.66
N LYS A 253 0.91 -2.87 -15.13
CA LYS A 253 0.46 -1.58 -15.65
C LYS A 253 0.49 -0.50 -14.57
N THR A 254 0.05 -0.83 -13.36
CA THR A 254 0.06 0.09 -12.21
C THR A 254 1.49 0.50 -11.85
N VAL A 255 2.43 -0.46 -11.83
CA VAL A 255 3.85 -0.16 -11.57
C VAL A 255 4.42 0.75 -12.66
N LYS A 256 4.20 0.43 -13.94
CA LYS A 256 4.67 1.26 -15.05
C LYS A 256 4.07 2.67 -15.02
N LYS A 257 2.79 2.80 -14.65
CA LYS A 257 2.12 4.09 -14.47
C LYS A 257 2.74 4.94 -13.35
N ASN A 258 3.15 4.30 -12.26
CA ASN A 258 3.75 4.99 -11.11
C ASN A 258 5.22 5.41 -11.37
N LEU A 259 5.88 4.78 -12.33
CA LEU A 259 7.25 5.09 -12.74
C LEU A 259 7.33 6.24 -13.76
N LEU A 260 6.25 6.60 -14.42
CA LEU A 260 6.14 7.66 -15.43
C LEU A 260 5.59 8.95 -14.84
#